data_5797b7b8136ca5dad5cb91ed13987d88
#
_entry.id   5797b7b8136ca5dad5cb91ed13987d88
#
_cell.length_a   1.000
_cell.length_b   1.000
_cell.length_c   1.000
_cell.angle_alpha   90.00
_cell.angle_beta   90.00
_cell.angle_gamma   90.00
#
_symmetry.space_group_name_H-M   'P 1'
#
loop_
_entity.id
_entity.type
_entity.pdbx_description
1 polymer ?
#
loop_
_entity_poly.entity_id
_entity_poly.type
_entity_poly.pdbx_seq_one_letter_code
_entity_poly.pdbx_strand_id
1 'polypeptide(L)'
;MGEKSGSTKDCSIRDSVKAGDAGSEGGVLTDSPSCRDEEGDAACALIIFYEDRNFQGRSYECSSECPDLSSYFRRCNSIRVESGNWILYELPNYRGHQYFLHRGDYPDFQQWMGYNDSIKSCRLSPQHQGSFSIKIYEREDFRGQMMEFTEDCPNVYERFRYHDIHSVHVQDGYWMFYEEPNYKGRQYYLRPGEYRRYTDWGATSPRIGSFRRLHHSY
;
A
#
# COMPACT_ATOMS: atom_id res chain seq x y z
N MET A 1 -32.02 -16.70 2.29
CA MET A 1 -31.99 -15.49 3.09
C MET A 1 -31.03 -15.72 4.24
N GLY A 2 -29.93 -15.03 4.26
CA GLY A 2 -28.88 -15.15 5.28
C GLY A 2 -27.82 -14.10 5.01
N GLU A 3 -28.06 -12.90 5.53
CA GLU A 3 -27.11 -11.79 5.49
C GLU A 3 -25.91 -12.13 6.39
N LYS A 4 -24.72 -12.07 5.81
CA LYS A 4 -23.47 -12.04 6.60
C LYS A 4 -23.09 -10.59 6.81
N SER A 5 -23.34 -10.09 7.99
CA SER A 5 -22.87 -8.83 8.52
C SER A 5 -21.34 -8.86 8.61
N GLY A 6 -20.68 -8.01 7.83
CA GLY A 6 -19.26 -7.76 7.94
C GLY A 6 -18.97 -6.91 9.17
N SER A 7 -18.19 -7.45 10.09
CA SER A 7 -17.71 -6.74 11.26
C SER A 7 -16.67 -5.70 10.84
N THR A 8 -17.02 -4.43 10.90
CA THR A 8 -16.08 -3.32 10.88
C THR A 8 -15.34 -3.31 12.21
N LYS A 9 -14.06 -3.66 12.20
CA LYS A 9 -13.19 -3.48 13.37
C LYS A 9 -12.80 -2.02 13.47
N ASP A 10 -13.14 -1.41 14.60
CA ASP A 10 -12.85 -0.02 14.92
C ASP A 10 -11.35 0.26 14.97
N CYS A 11 -10.96 1.29 14.22
CA CYS A 11 -9.66 1.94 14.34
C CYS A 11 -9.66 2.87 15.56
N SER A 12 -8.68 2.75 16.44
CA SER A 12 -8.60 3.61 17.64
C SER A 12 -7.77 4.87 17.38
N ILE A 13 -8.31 6.00 17.82
CA ILE A 13 -7.69 7.33 17.72
C ILE A 13 -6.82 7.57 18.95
N ARG A 14 -5.60 8.04 18.75
CA ARG A 14 -4.80 8.64 19.82
C ARG A 14 -4.45 10.07 19.45
N ASP A 15 -5.04 11.01 20.15
CA ASP A 15 -4.64 12.42 20.09
C ASP A 15 -3.44 12.63 21.03
N SER A 16 -2.24 12.75 20.48
CA SER A 16 -1.09 13.17 21.26
C SER A 16 -0.82 14.66 21.07
N VAL A 17 -1.41 15.47 21.93
CA VAL A 17 -1.05 16.88 22.10
C VAL A 17 0.12 16.91 23.10
N LYS A 18 1.31 17.27 22.66
CA LYS A 18 2.39 17.67 23.56
C LYS A 18 2.16 19.12 23.99
N ALA A 19 1.60 19.29 25.19
CA ALA A 19 1.74 20.52 25.95
C ALA A 19 2.86 20.37 26.95
N GLY A 20 3.70 21.40 27.07
CA GLY A 20 4.83 21.42 27.98
C GLY A 20 4.39 21.54 29.44
N ASP A 21 5.21 20.88 30.25
CA ASP A 21 5.59 21.09 31.64
C ASP A 21 4.58 21.60 32.69
N ALA A 22 4.31 20.75 33.67
CA ALA A 22 4.43 20.92 35.13
C ALA A 22 3.55 19.95 35.94
N GLY A 23 4.16 19.06 36.71
CA GLY A 23 3.79 18.79 38.13
C GLY A 23 2.67 17.81 38.46
N SER A 24 3.10 16.70 39.08
CA SER A 24 2.49 15.94 40.19
C SER A 24 1.27 15.03 39.98
N GLU A 25 1.59 13.72 40.22
CA GLU A 25 0.84 12.69 40.97
C GLU A 25 -0.62 12.33 40.61
N GLY A 26 -0.79 11.05 40.35
CA GLY A 26 -2.07 10.37 40.42
C GLY A 26 -2.27 9.30 39.36
N GLY A 27 -1.91 8.06 39.67
CA GLY A 27 -2.08 6.92 38.77
C GLY A 27 -3.55 6.59 38.52
N VAL A 28 -3.88 6.38 37.27
CA VAL A 28 -4.99 5.52 36.85
C VAL A 28 -4.50 4.71 35.68
N LEU A 29 -4.36 3.42 35.91
CA LEU A 29 -4.14 2.41 34.89
C LEU A 29 -5.40 2.35 34.02
N THR A 30 -5.32 2.78 32.80
CA THR A 30 -6.31 2.42 31.79
C THR A 30 -5.70 1.35 30.89
N ASP A 31 -6.21 0.15 31.04
CA ASP A 31 -5.90 -1.00 30.18
C ASP A 31 -6.21 -0.65 28.71
N SER A 32 -5.13 -0.57 27.95
CA SER A 32 -5.24 -0.72 26.49
C SER A 32 -5.49 -2.19 26.20
N PRO A 33 -6.40 -2.54 25.29
CA PRO A 33 -6.52 -3.93 24.87
C PRO A 33 -5.24 -4.32 24.15
N SER A 34 -4.36 -5.02 24.85
CA SER A 34 -3.21 -5.66 24.23
C SER A 34 -3.75 -6.76 23.33
N CYS A 35 -3.32 -6.77 22.08
CA CYS A 35 -3.39 -7.97 21.25
C CYS A 35 -2.56 -9.03 21.95
N ARG A 36 -3.19 -9.87 22.77
CA ARG A 36 -2.56 -11.07 23.32
C ARG A 36 -2.89 -12.23 22.40
N ASP A 37 -1.85 -12.79 21.90
CA ASP A 37 -1.73 -13.87 20.98
C ASP A 37 -1.99 -15.20 21.66
N GLU A 38 -2.92 -15.95 21.14
CA GLU A 38 -2.85 -17.39 21.23
C GLU A 38 -2.58 -17.92 19.82
N GLU A 39 -1.38 -18.49 19.65
CA GLU A 39 -0.82 -19.20 18.52
C GLU A 39 -0.26 -18.35 17.35
N GLY A 40 1.08 -18.20 17.35
CA GLY A 40 1.89 -17.93 16.16
C GLY A 40 2.02 -16.47 15.80
N ASP A 41 3.13 -15.94 16.18
CA ASP A 41 3.70 -14.61 15.94
C ASP A 41 3.43 -14.03 14.54
N ALA A 42 2.21 -13.61 14.27
CA ALA A 42 1.91 -12.68 13.19
C ALA A 42 2.01 -11.28 13.77
N ALA A 43 3.20 -10.65 13.68
CA ALA A 43 3.39 -9.27 14.06
C ALA A 43 2.25 -8.43 13.44
N CYS A 44 1.43 -7.78 14.28
CA CYS A 44 0.36 -6.92 13.82
C CYS A 44 0.96 -5.83 12.92
N ALA A 45 0.48 -5.73 11.68
CA ALA A 45 0.91 -4.68 10.78
C ALA A 45 0.56 -3.32 11.37
N LEU A 46 1.48 -2.36 11.28
CA LEU A 46 1.29 -1.04 11.85
C LEU A 46 1.92 0.04 10.98
N ILE A 47 1.12 1.05 10.65
CA ILE A 47 1.54 2.26 9.95
C ILE A 47 1.05 3.49 10.71
N ILE A 48 1.89 4.53 10.78
CA ILE A 48 1.60 5.78 11.47
C ILE A 48 1.73 6.92 10.47
N PHE A 49 0.62 7.67 10.29
CA PHE A 49 0.56 8.84 9.44
C PHE A 49 0.73 10.11 10.26
N TYR A 50 1.49 11.08 9.76
CA TYR A 50 1.70 12.38 10.38
C TYR A 50 1.32 13.51 9.42
N GLU A 51 0.66 14.54 9.91
CA GLU A 51 0.24 15.68 9.09
C GLU A 51 1.43 16.52 8.58
N ASP A 52 2.48 16.65 9.39
CA ASP A 52 3.65 17.46 9.07
C ASP A 52 4.87 16.60 8.79
N ARG A 53 5.90 17.22 8.23
CA ARG A 53 7.19 16.58 7.96
C ARG A 53 7.88 16.16 9.25
N ASN A 54 8.83 15.24 9.14
CA ASN A 54 9.66 14.78 10.24
C ASN A 54 8.86 14.27 11.45
N PHE A 55 7.74 13.59 11.17
CA PHE A 55 6.91 12.92 12.19
C PHE A 55 6.31 13.88 13.22
N GLN A 56 5.93 15.06 12.75
CA GLN A 56 5.34 16.11 13.55
C GLN A 56 3.85 16.30 13.22
N GLY A 57 3.17 17.06 14.06
CA GLY A 57 1.76 17.34 13.91
C GLY A 57 0.84 16.23 14.39
N ARG A 58 -0.42 16.29 13.99
CA ARG A 58 -1.41 15.26 14.31
C ARG A 58 -0.99 13.94 13.69
N SER A 59 -1.13 12.84 14.43
CA SER A 59 -0.83 11.49 13.97
C SER A 59 -2.04 10.56 14.05
N TYR A 60 -2.01 9.53 13.22
CA TYR A 60 -3.03 8.48 13.21
C TYR A 60 -2.36 7.12 12.97
N GLU A 61 -2.69 6.15 13.81
CA GLU A 61 -2.18 4.78 13.72
C GLU A 61 -3.21 3.86 13.06
N CYS A 62 -2.77 3.03 12.14
CA CYS A 62 -3.61 2.09 11.42
C CYS A 62 -2.97 0.70 11.38
N SER A 63 -3.73 -0.33 11.71
CA SER A 63 -3.28 -1.72 11.71
C SER A 63 -4.00 -2.61 10.69
N SER A 64 -4.95 -2.04 9.94
CA SER A 64 -5.71 -2.75 8.92
C SER A 64 -6.00 -1.82 7.74
N GLU A 65 -6.54 -2.37 6.66
CA GLU A 65 -6.95 -1.53 5.54
C GLU A 65 -8.09 -0.57 5.95
N CYS A 66 -8.04 0.63 5.40
CA CYS A 66 -9.02 1.66 5.67
C CYS A 66 -9.46 2.33 4.36
N PRO A 67 -10.75 2.26 4.00
CA PRO A 67 -11.25 2.82 2.75
C PRO A 67 -11.36 4.34 2.75
N ASP A 68 -11.39 4.97 3.93
CA ASP A 68 -11.45 6.43 4.04
C ASP A 68 -10.76 6.94 5.29
N LEU A 69 -9.64 7.62 5.10
CA LEU A 69 -8.83 8.25 6.15
C LEU A 69 -9.18 9.75 6.36
N SER A 70 -10.13 10.29 5.60
CA SER A 70 -10.40 11.74 5.55
C SER A 70 -10.84 12.33 6.89
N SER A 71 -11.45 11.53 7.78
CA SER A 71 -11.87 11.97 9.09
C SER A 71 -10.74 12.03 10.14
N TYR A 72 -9.60 11.39 9.87
CA TYR A 72 -8.51 11.26 10.84
C TYR A 72 -7.42 12.31 10.68
N PHE A 73 -7.12 12.70 9.44
CA PHE A 73 -6.16 13.76 9.14
C PHE A 73 -6.48 14.44 7.80
N ARG A 74 -6.02 15.67 7.62
CA ARG A 74 -6.30 16.47 6.43
C ARG A 74 -5.23 16.36 5.36
N ARG A 75 -3.99 16.15 5.78
CA ARG A 75 -2.80 16.04 4.95
C ARG A 75 -1.87 15.00 5.56
N CYS A 76 -0.99 14.46 4.76
CA CYS A 76 0.02 13.52 5.22
C CYS A 76 1.38 13.88 4.63
N ASN A 77 2.31 14.31 5.46
CA ASN A 77 3.63 14.74 5.05
C ASN A 77 4.77 13.87 5.57
N SER A 78 4.51 12.96 6.50
CA SER A 78 5.47 11.94 6.93
C SER A 78 4.76 10.68 7.42
N ILE A 79 5.45 9.55 7.34
CA ILE A 79 4.91 8.24 7.66
C ILE A 79 6.00 7.39 8.32
N ARG A 80 5.61 6.61 9.33
CA ARG A 80 6.39 5.48 9.84
C ARG A 80 5.65 4.20 9.56
N VAL A 81 6.32 3.25 8.92
CA VAL A 81 5.85 1.88 8.77
C VAL A 81 6.63 1.01 9.73
N GLU A 82 5.98 0.60 10.79
CA GLU A 82 6.60 -0.27 11.80
C GLU A 82 6.64 -1.72 11.33
N SER A 83 5.60 -2.15 10.62
CA SER A 83 5.50 -3.50 10.09
C SER A 83 4.49 -3.60 8.94
N GLY A 84 4.68 -4.59 8.08
CA GLY A 84 3.82 -4.87 6.93
C GLY A 84 4.22 -4.12 5.66
N ASN A 85 3.59 -4.53 4.56
CA ASN A 85 3.67 -3.86 3.27
C ASN A 85 2.35 -3.14 2.99
N TRP A 86 2.43 -1.84 2.77
CA TRP A 86 1.27 -0.98 2.65
C TRP A 86 1.16 -0.35 1.27
N ILE A 87 -0.06 -0.27 0.76
CA ILE A 87 -0.41 0.47 -0.44
C ILE A 87 -1.28 1.65 -0.01
N LEU A 88 -0.81 2.86 -0.27
CA LEU A 88 -1.52 4.09 0.04
C LEU A 88 -2.15 4.65 -1.23
N TYR A 89 -3.30 5.30 -1.07
CA TYR A 89 -4.05 5.88 -2.18
C TYR A 89 -4.35 7.35 -1.91
N GLU A 90 -4.21 8.15 -2.94
CA GLU A 90 -4.48 9.58 -2.90
C GLU A 90 -5.92 9.91 -2.52
N LEU A 91 -6.89 9.11 -3.00
CA LEU A 91 -8.32 9.32 -2.84
C LEU A 91 -8.97 8.22 -2.00
N PRO A 92 -10.16 8.46 -1.43
CA PRO A 92 -10.93 7.41 -0.77
C PRO A 92 -11.27 6.25 -1.70
N ASN A 93 -11.58 5.11 -1.10
CA ASN A 93 -11.97 3.89 -1.81
C ASN A 93 -10.93 3.40 -2.82
N TYR A 94 -9.65 3.53 -2.44
CA TYR A 94 -8.53 2.94 -3.18
C TYR A 94 -8.40 3.48 -4.60
N ARG A 95 -8.57 4.80 -4.76
CA ARG A 95 -8.48 5.49 -6.04
C ARG A 95 -7.38 6.54 -6.07
N GLY A 96 -7.07 7.01 -7.27
CA GLY A 96 -6.03 8.00 -7.51
C GLY A 96 -4.63 7.40 -7.52
N HIS A 97 -3.63 8.22 -7.26
CA HIS A 97 -2.24 7.76 -7.20
C HIS A 97 -2.05 6.72 -6.09
N GLN A 98 -1.26 5.70 -6.40
CA GLN A 98 -0.94 4.60 -5.49
C GLN A 98 0.53 4.69 -5.10
N TYR A 99 0.83 4.36 -3.83
CA TYR A 99 2.19 4.40 -3.30
C TYR A 99 2.46 3.15 -2.48
N PHE A 100 3.56 2.47 -2.78
CA PHE A 100 4.01 1.33 -2.01
C PHE A 100 4.99 1.76 -0.93
N LEU A 101 4.72 1.35 0.32
CA LEU A 101 5.59 1.55 1.46
C LEU A 101 5.83 0.23 2.18
N HIS A 102 7.10 -0.10 2.37
CA HIS A 102 7.54 -1.18 3.26
C HIS A 102 8.03 -0.59 4.59
N ARG A 103 8.39 -1.43 5.55
CA ARG A 103 8.94 -1.01 6.84
C ARG A 103 10.02 0.05 6.67
N GLY A 104 9.90 1.16 7.40
CA GLY A 104 10.84 2.25 7.36
C GLY A 104 10.24 3.58 7.77
N ASP A 105 11.10 4.59 7.82
CA ASP A 105 10.78 5.97 8.13
C ASP A 105 10.78 6.81 6.86
N TYR A 106 9.69 7.56 6.64
CA TYR A 106 9.50 8.42 5.49
C TYR A 106 9.25 9.84 5.99
N PRO A 107 10.31 10.67 6.11
CA PRO A 107 10.22 12.00 6.75
C PRO A 107 9.49 13.05 5.94
N ASP A 108 9.30 12.83 4.64
CA ASP A 108 8.47 13.66 3.76
C ASP A 108 7.85 12.82 2.63
N PHE A 109 6.87 13.38 1.90
CA PHE A 109 6.18 12.60 0.87
C PHE A 109 7.03 12.29 -0.37
N GLN A 110 8.15 12.95 -0.58
CA GLN A 110 9.08 12.63 -1.66
C GLN A 110 9.76 11.28 -1.43
N GLN A 111 9.89 10.87 -0.18
CA GLN A 111 10.49 9.58 0.19
C GLN A 111 9.67 8.36 -0.27
N TRP A 112 8.36 8.52 -0.48
CA TRP A 112 7.53 7.47 -1.09
C TRP A 112 7.14 7.80 -2.53
N MET A 113 7.85 8.72 -3.18
CA MET A 113 7.54 9.23 -4.52
C MET A 113 6.13 9.82 -4.62
N GLY A 114 5.68 10.47 -3.54
CA GLY A 114 4.37 11.09 -3.46
C GLY A 114 4.23 12.25 -4.44
N TYR A 115 3.08 12.30 -5.09
CA TYR A 115 2.74 13.38 -5.99
C TYR A 115 2.31 14.66 -5.24
N ASN A 116 1.68 14.45 -4.09
CA ASN A 116 1.21 15.50 -3.18
C ASN A 116 1.07 14.94 -1.75
N ASP A 117 0.56 15.73 -0.83
CA ASP A 117 0.34 15.36 0.58
C ASP A 117 -1.05 14.75 0.86
N SER A 118 -1.75 14.31 -0.17
CA SER A 118 -3.06 13.68 -0.04
C SER A 118 -2.96 12.17 0.06
N ILE A 119 -3.33 11.62 1.21
CA ILE A 119 -3.49 10.19 1.46
C ILE A 119 -4.88 10.00 2.09
N LYS A 120 -5.77 9.27 1.42
CA LYS A 120 -7.17 9.13 1.81
C LYS A 120 -7.64 7.70 2.03
N SER A 121 -6.86 6.71 1.61
CA SER A 121 -7.12 5.29 1.89
C SER A 121 -5.83 4.48 1.89
N CYS A 122 -5.86 3.33 2.55
CA CYS A 122 -4.72 2.43 2.61
C CYS A 122 -5.15 0.97 2.60
N ARG A 123 -4.33 0.14 1.98
CA ARG A 123 -4.46 -1.32 2.00
C ARG A 123 -3.21 -1.95 2.59
N LEU A 124 -3.41 -3.07 3.24
CA LEU A 124 -2.34 -3.95 3.66
C LEU A 124 -2.15 -5.04 2.59
N SER A 125 -0.95 -5.16 2.04
CA SER A 125 -0.63 -6.28 1.16
C SER A 125 -0.44 -7.53 1.99
N PRO A 126 -1.13 -8.65 1.68
CA PRO A 126 -0.96 -9.89 2.41
C PRO A 126 0.48 -10.40 2.33
N GLN A 127 0.89 -11.12 3.35
CA GLN A 127 2.12 -11.90 3.32
C GLN A 127 2.00 -13.01 2.28
N HIS A 128 2.99 -13.09 1.39
CA HIS A 128 3.04 -14.14 0.38
C HIS A 128 4.37 -14.90 0.49
N GLN A 129 4.28 -16.20 0.69
CA GLN A 129 5.44 -17.10 0.82
C GLN A 129 5.57 -18.07 -0.37
N GLY A 130 4.64 -18.03 -1.30
CA GLY A 130 4.63 -18.90 -2.47
C GLY A 130 5.48 -18.39 -3.62
N SER A 131 5.27 -18.99 -4.76
CA SER A 131 5.86 -18.58 -6.03
C SER A 131 5.26 -17.26 -6.50
N PHE A 132 5.92 -16.62 -7.46
CA PHE A 132 5.43 -15.44 -8.15
C PHE A 132 5.32 -15.77 -9.64
N SER A 133 4.19 -15.45 -10.23
CA SER A 133 3.98 -15.63 -11.66
C SER A 133 3.00 -14.60 -12.20
N ILE A 134 3.41 -13.92 -13.28
CA ILE A 134 2.61 -12.91 -13.96
C ILE A 134 2.77 -13.08 -15.46
N LYS A 135 1.66 -13.01 -16.19
CA LYS A 135 1.63 -12.95 -17.66
C LYS A 135 1.20 -11.57 -18.10
N ILE A 136 2.01 -10.95 -18.95
CA ILE A 136 1.71 -9.65 -19.55
C ILE A 136 1.41 -9.81 -21.03
N TYR A 137 0.49 -8.99 -21.55
CA TYR A 137 -0.01 -9.09 -22.92
C TYR A 137 0.06 -7.74 -23.63
N GLU A 138 0.36 -7.80 -24.92
CA GLU A 138 0.43 -6.66 -25.83
C GLU A 138 -0.92 -5.95 -26.00
N ARG A 139 -2.04 -6.72 -25.99
CA ARG A 139 -3.38 -6.22 -26.26
C ARG A 139 -4.35 -6.52 -25.12
N GLU A 140 -5.47 -5.86 -25.14
CA GLU A 140 -6.59 -6.15 -24.23
C GLU A 140 -7.08 -7.59 -24.38
N ASP A 141 -7.78 -8.07 -23.36
CA ASP A 141 -8.40 -9.39 -23.31
C ASP A 141 -7.42 -10.55 -23.57
N PHE A 142 -6.19 -10.41 -23.06
CA PHE A 142 -5.14 -11.46 -23.13
C PHE A 142 -4.78 -11.86 -24.55
N ARG A 143 -4.75 -10.88 -25.46
CA ARG A 143 -4.43 -11.07 -26.87
C ARG A 143 -3.06 -10.49 -27.23
N GLY A 144 -2.56 -10.92 -28.39
CA GLY A 144 -1.29 -10.48 -28.93
C GLY A 144 -0.11 -11.21 -28.29
N GLN A 145 1.07 -10.60 -28.34
CA GLN A 145 2.27 -11.18 -27.74
C GLN A 145 2.13 -11.25 -26.23
N MET A 146 2.64 -12.32 -25.66
CA MET A 146 2.60 -12.58 -24.22
C MET A 146 3.99 -12.98 -23.73
N MET A 147 4.31 -12.56 -22.50
CA MET A 147 5.47 -13.03 -21.79
C MET A 147 5.13 -13.30 -20.32
N GLU A 148 5.68 -14.39 -19.81
CA GLU A 148 5.57 -14.76 -18.40
C GLU A 148 6.82 -14.34 -17.63
N PHE A 149 6.61 -13.84 -16.42
CA PHE A 149 7.68 -13.46 -15.50
C PHE A 149 7.44 -14.07 -14.12
N THR A 150 8.53 -14.52 -13.52
CA THR A 150 8.59 -15.05 -12.16
C THR A 150 9.51 -14.21 -11.26
N GLU A 151 10.13 -13.18 -11.83
CA GLU A 151 11.12 -12.31 -11.18
C GLU A 151 10.83 -10.85 -11.47
N ASP A 152 11.55 -9.98 -10.77
CA ASP A 152 11.50 -8.55 -11.00
C ASP A 152 11.98 -8.19 -12.40
N CYS A 153 11.35 -7.20 -13.00
CA CYS A 153 11.73 -6.70 -14.32
C CYS A 153 12.02 -5.19 -14.24
N PRO A 154 13.28 -4.77 -14.19
CA PRO A 154 13.64 -3.35 -14.10
C PRO A 154 13.42 -2.58 -15.40
N ASN A 155 13.35 -3.27 -16.54
CA ASN A 155 13.07 -2.65 -17.83
C ASN A 155 12.24 -3.60 -18.71
N VAL A 156 10.95 -3.31 -18.80
CA VAL A 156 10.00 -4.12 -19.57
C VAL A 156 10.31 -4.11 -21.06
N TYR A 157 10.70 -2.96 -21.61
CA TYR A 157 10.98 -2.85 -23.04
C TYR A 157 12.17 -3.73 -23.49
N GLU A 158 13.20 -3.87 -22.67
CA GLU A 158 14.35 -4.73 -22.98
C GLU A 158 13.97 -6.21 -23.11
N ARG A 159 12.99 -6.64 -22.34
CA ARG A 159 12.53 -8.04 -22.29
C ARG A 159 11.37 -8.31 -23.25
N PHE A 160 10.34 -7.49 -23.18
CA PHE A 160 9.06 -7.68 -23.88
C PHE A 160 8.98 -6.96 -25.23
N ARG A 161 9.81 -5.91 -25.43
CA ARG A 161 9.88 -5.10 -26.65
C ARG A 161 8.65 -4.19 -26.91
N TYR A 162 7.78 -4.04 -25.95
CA TYR A 162 6.66 -3.10 -25.96
C TYR A 162 6.75 -2.17 -24.77
N HIS A 163 6.37 -0.92 -24.97
CA HIS A 163 6.25 0.06 -23.88
C HIS A 163 4.90 -0.02 -23.18
N ASP A 164 3.90 -0.54 -23.89
CA ASP A 164 2.53 -0.60 -23.43
C ASP A 164 2.14 -2.05 -23.10
N ILE A 165 1.50 -2.21 -21.95
CA ILE A 165 0.89 -3.47 -21.51
C ILE A 165 -0.61 -3.21 -21.39
N HIS A 166 -1.43 -3.96 -22.11
CA HIS A 166 -2.87 -3.75 -22.16
C HIS A 166 -3.70 -4.73 -21.34
N SER A 167 -3.18 -5.89 -21.05
CA SER A 167 -3.81 -6.87 -20.14
C SER A 167 -2.77 -7.69 -19.40
N VAL A 168 -3.17 -8.19 -18.24
CA VAL A 168 -2.29 -8.91 -17.31
C VAL A 168 -3.08 -10.01 -16.62
N HIS A 169 -2.43 -11.15 -16.46
CA HIS A 169 -2.90 -12.21 -15.60
C HIS A 169 -1.87 -12.44 -14.49
N VAL A 170 -2.20 -12.04 -13.28
CA VAL A 170 -1.41 -12.36 -12.10
C VAL A 170 -1.85 -13.75 -11.63
N GLN A 171 -1.02 -14.75 -11.88
CA GLN A 171 -1.30 -16.13 -11.52
C GLN A 171 -0.99 -16.38 -10.05
N ASP A 172 0.09 -15.77 -9.55
CA ASP A 172 0.56 -15.99 -8.19
C ASP A 172 1.36 -14.79 -7.68
N GLY A 173 1.17 -14.48 -6.40
CA GLY A 173 1.86 -13.38 -5.72
C GLY A 173 1.23 -12.01 -5.95
N TYR A 174 1.88 -11.02 -5.34
CA TYR A 174 1.47 -9.61 -5.37
C TYR A 174 2.57 -8.81 -6.03
N TRP A 175 2.18 -7.86 -6.90
CA TRP A 175 3.11 -7.14 -7.76
C TRP A 175 2.87 -5.64 -7.72
N MET A 176 3.95 -4.87 -7.88
CA MET A 176 3.89 -3.44 -8.15
C MET A 176 4.35 -3.16 -9.57
N PHE A 177 3.53 -2.45 -10.32
CA PHE A 177 3.86 -1.88 -11.62
C PHE A 177 4.30 -0.44 -11.49
N TYR A 178 5.21 -0.03 -12.34
CA TYR A 178 5.72 1.34 -12.44
C TYR A 178 5.67 1.79 -13.90
N GLU A 179 5.25 3.03 -14.14
CA GLU A 179 5.18 3.58 -15.49
C GLU A 179 6.53 3.67 -16.19
N GLU A 180 7.59 3.91 -15.41
CA GLU A 180 8.93 4.10 -15.93
C GLU A 180 9.86 2.94 -15.56
N PRO A 181 10.97 2.77 -16.29
CA PRO A 181 12.00 1.81 -15.90
C PRO A 181 12.60 2.11 -14.52
N ASN A 182 13.21 1.10 -13.92
CA ASN A 182 13.90 1.19 -12.63
C ASN A 182 12.99 1.61 -11.47
N TYR A 183 11.73 1.16 -11.53
CA TYR A 183 10.76 1.32 -10.43
C TYR A 183 10.47 2.79 -10.11
N LYS A 184 10.31 3.59 -11.16
CA LYS A 184 10.00 5.02 -11.08
C LYS A 184 8.67 5.34 -11.76
N GLY A 185 8.18 6.55 -11.48
CA GLY A 185 6.93 7.03 -12.01
C GLY A 185 5.72 6.50 -11.24
N ARG A 186 4.56 6.62 -11.87
CA ARG A 186 3.30 6.23 -11.26
C ARG A 186 3.26 4.73 -10.98
N GLN A 187 2.74 4.36 -9.80
CA GLN A 187 2.72 3.00 -9.27
C GLN A 187 1.32 2.41 -9.32
N TYR A 188 1.26 1.10 -9.52
CA TYR A 188 0.01 0.35 -9.52
C TYR A 188 0.20 -0.98 -8.80
N TYR A 189 -0.72 -1.28 -7.88
CA TYR A 189 -0.75 -2.53 -7.13
C TYR A 189 -1.61 -3.57 -7.84
N LEU A 190 -1.08 -4.78 -8.04
CA LEU A 190 -1.79 -5.90 -8.64
C LEU A 190 -1.79 -7.11 -7.70
N ARG A 191 -2.99 -7.65 -7.49
CA ARG A 191 -3.26 -8.89 -6.75
C ARG A 191 -3.47 -10.04 -7.72
N PRO A 192 -3.43 -11.30 -7.26
CA PRO A 192 -3.82 -12.44 -8.09
C PRO A 192 -5.18 -12.23 -8.74
N GLY A 193 -5.25 -12.44 -10.05
CA GLY A 193 -6.45 -12.24 -10.83
C GLY A 193 -6.19 -11.83 -12.28
N GLU A 194 -7.26 -11.62 -13.00
CA GLU A 194 -7.26 -11.20 -14.38
C GLU A 194 -7.57 -9.71 -14.52
N TYR A 195 -6.74 -9.02 -15.28
CA TYR A 195 -6.88 -7.60 -15.61
C TYR A 195 -6.99 -7.50 -17.12
N ARG A 196 -8.21 -7.33 -17.63
CA ARG A 196 -8.51 -7.39 -19.08
C ARG A 196 -8.04 -6.17 -19.85
N ARG A 197 -7.85 -5.05 -19.13
CA ARG A 197 -7.40 -3.76 -19.68
C ARG A 197 -6.67 -2.97 -18.59
N TYR A 198 -5.85 -2.00 -18.98
CA TYR A 198 -5.04 -1.21 -18.05
C TYR A 198 -5.87 -0.42 -17.01
N THR A 199 -7.10 -0.05 -17.35
CA THR A 199 -8.00 0.61 -16.39
C THR A 199 -8.37 -0.27 -15.21
N ASP A 200 -8.27 -1.60 -15.33
CA ASP A 200 -8.59 -2.55 -14.26
C ASP A 200 -7.56 -2.53 -13.13
N TRP A 201 -6.35 -2.03 -13.37
CA TRP A 201 -5.38 -1.78 -12.28
C TRP A 201 -5.28 -0.31 -11.86
N GLY A 202 -6.25 0.51 -12.30
CA GLY A 202 -6.33 1.92 -11.91
C GLY A 202 -5.48 2.86 -12.77
N ALA A 203 -4.94 2.38 -13.89
CA ALA A 203 -4.12 3.17 -14.78
C ALA A 203 -4.96 4.07 -15.70
N THR A 204 -4.37 5.19 -16.10
CA THR A 204 -4.89 6.10 -17.12
C THR A 204 -4.16 5.94 -18.45
N SER A 205 -3.12 5.13 -18.48
CA SER A 205 -2.25 4.86 -19.62
C SER A 205 -1.76 3.40 -19.56
N PRO A 206 -1.59 2.73 -20.71
CA PRO A 206 -1.07 1.36 -20.76
C PRO A 206 0.45 1.27 -20.53
N ARG A 207 1.14 2.39 -20.39
CA ARG A 207 2.59 2.43 -20.26
C ARG A 207 3.05 1.81 -18.95
N ILE A 208 3.87 0.76 -19.05
CA ILE A 208 4.54 0.10 -17.94
C ILE A 208 6.01 -0.09 -18.29
N GLY A 209 6.90 0.54 -17.51
CA GLY A 209 8.35 0.49 -17.72
C GLY A 209 9.06 -0.55 -16.88
N SER A 210 8.52 -0.88 -15.70
CA SER A 210 9.09 -1.86 -14.78
C SER A 210 8.03 -2.44 -13.85
N PHE A 211 8.35 -3.58 -13.24
CA PHE A 211 7.54 -4.16 -12.18
C PHE A 211 8.38 -5.02 -11.25
N ARG A 212 7.92 -5.20 -10.03
CA ARG A 212 8.56 -6.04 -9.04
C ARG A 212 7.57 -6.80 -8.18
N ARG A 213 8.06 -7.90 -7.64
CA ARG A 213 7.36 -8.73 -6.66
C ARG A 213 7.31 -8.01 -5.32
N LEU A 214 6.20 -8.17 -4.60
CA LEU A 214 6.10 -7.74 -3.23
C LEU A 214 6.49 -8.90 -2.31
N HIS A 215 7.74 -8.92 -1.92
CA HIS A 215 8.26 -9.85 -0.92
C HIS A 215 7.92 -9.36 0.48
N HIS A 216 7.79 -10.29 1.39
CA HIS A 216 7.75 -9.97 2.80
C HIS A 216 9.16 -9.66 3.29
N SER A 217 9.39 -8.42 3.70
CA SER A 217 10.63 -8.05 4.39
C SER A 217 10.42 -8.30 5.88
N TYR A 218 11.20 -9.18 6.45
CA TYR A 218 11.27 -9.44 7.90
C TYR A 218 11.84 -8.24 8.65
#